data_f4d1ec69a5ec2409f78519d19789116b
#
_entry.id   f4d1ec69a5ec2409f78519d19789116b
#
_cell.length_a   1.000
_cell.length_b   1.000
_cell.length_c   1.000
_cell.angle_alpha   90.00
_cell.angle_beta   90.00
_cell.angle_gamma   90.00
#
_symmetry.space_group_name_H-M   'P 1'
#
loop_
_entity.id
_entity.type
_entity.pdbx_description
1 polymer ?
#
loop_
_entity_poly.entity_id
_entity_poly.type
_entity_poly.pdbx_seq_one_letter_code
_entity_poly.pdbx_strand_id
1 'polypeptide(L)'
;MTAIRGVTGTVLIDRDGLSLRETAEAAARKFIDLSGANLRYANLSYVNLSGAELNLADLSGADLNGAWLRSANLSGADLTGADLTGADLTGACLRQVNAVIDAGCPDGWPALGWLRDGVRVKVGCRDFSLEEGRDYWRGKAHRREITAALDYIEVIARIRGWIK
;
A
#
# COMPACT_ATOMS: atom_id res chain seq x y z
N MET A 1 4.36 -24.01 -12.52
CA MET A 1 4.62 -22.75 -13.29
C MET A 1 4.09 -21.60 -12.47
N THR A 2 4.96 -20.71 -12.02
CA THR A 2 4.57 -19.49 -11.29
C THR A 2 4.65 -18.32 -12.24
N ALA A 3 3.48 -17.83 -12.69
CA ALA A 3 3.40 -16.75 -13.67
C ALA A 3 2.67 -15.54 -13.06
N ILE A 4 3.23 -14.35 -13.24
CA ILE A 4 2.51 -13.10 -13.00
C ILE A 4 1.76 -12.75 -14.28
N ARG A 5 0.45 -12.58 -14.16
CA ARG A 5 -0.44 -12.29 -15.28
C ARG A 5 -1.03 -10.90 -15.13
N GLY A 6 -1.21 -10.20 -16.23
CA GLY A 6 -2.03 -9.01 -16.28
C GLY A 6 -3.51 -9.31 -16.01
N VAL A 7 -4.30 -8.27 -15.71
CA VAL A 7 -5.75 -8.40 -15.45
C VAL A 7 -6.51 -9.06 -16.60
N THR A 8 -6.02 -8.95 -17.84
CA THR A 8 -6.59 -9.58 -19.02
C THR A 8 -6.16 -11.05 -19.21
N GLY A 9 -5.36 -11.60 -18.26
CA GLY A 9 -4.82 -12.95 -18.35
C GLY A 9 -3.52 -13.09 -19.15
N THR A 10 -3.02 -12.00 -19.74
CA THR A 10 -1.72 -11.99 -20.42
C THR A 10 -0.59 -12.33 -19.44
N VAL A 11 0.29 -13.24 -19.79
CA VAL A 11 1.47 -13.59 -18.97
C VAL A 11 2.47 -12.46 -19.07
N LEU A 12 2.70 -11.77 -17.95
CA LEU A 12 3.72 -10.72 -17.83
C LEU A 12 5.08 -11.33 -17.51
N ILE A 13 5.10 -12.32 -16.61
CA ILE A 13 6.31 -13.04 -16.21
C ILE A 13 5.93 -14.48 -15.94
N ASP A 14 6.71 -15.41 -16.49
CA ASP A 14 6.63 -16.84 -16.20
C ASP A 14 7.99 -17.34 -15.74
N ARG A 15 8.04 -17.89 -14.54
CA ARG A 15 9.27 -18.45 -13.97
C ARG A 15 8.98 -19.75 -13.22
N ASP A 16 9.50 -20.83 -13.77
CA ASP A 16 9.40 -22.14 -13.14
C ASP A 16 10.26 -22.22 -11.87
N GLY A 17 9.67 -22.79 -10.81
CA GLY A 17 10.37 -23.12 -9.57
C GLY A 17 10.48 -21.96 -8.55
N LEU A 18 10.04 -20.75 -8.89
CA LEU A 18 10.00 -19.61 -7.95
C LEU A 18 8.61 -19.42 -7.37
N SER A 19 8.54 -18.90 -6.14
CA SER A 19 7.29 -18.38 -5.58
C SER A 19 6.85 -17.11 -6.31
N LEU A 20 5.60 -16.72 -6.16
CA LEU A 20 5.08 -15.46 -6.72
C LEU A 20 5.88 -14.26 -6.21
N ARG A 21 6.27 -14.29 -4.93
CA ARG A 21 7.12 -13.27 -4.30
C ARG A 21 8.48 -13.17 -4.99
N GLU A 22 9.20 -14.29 -5.13
CA GLU A 22 10.53 -14.30 -5.79
C GLU A 22 10.42 -13.84 -7.25
N THR A 23 9.34 -14.20 -7.92
CA THR A 23 9.06 -13.78 -9.29
C THR A 23 8.84 -12.26 -9.35
N ALA A 24 8.05 -11.70 -8.43
CA ALA A 24 7.80 -10.25 -8.35
C ALA A 24 9.08 -9.47 -8.01
N GLU A 25 9.87 -9.95 -7.05
CA GLU A 25 11.18 -9.35 -6.72
C GLU A 25 12.15 -9.37 -7.91
N ALA A 26 12.22 -10.50 -8.61
CA ALA A 26 13.08 -10.62 -9.78
C ALA A 26 12.63 -9.68 -10.92
N ALA A 27 11.33 -9.44 -11.04
CA ALA A 27 10.77 -8.46 -11.97
C ALA A 27 11.20 -7.05 -11.61
N ALA A 28 10.99 -6.65 -10.36
CA ALA A 28 11.37 -5.33 -9.88
C ALA A 28 12.87 -5.05 -10.06
N ARG A 29 13.73 -6.01 -9.70
CA ARG A 29 15.20 -5.89 -9.89
C ARG A 29 15.62 -5.76 -11.35
N LYS A 30 14.83 -6.25 -12.29
CA LYS A 30 15.11 -6.20 -13.74
C LYS A 30 14.35 -5.06 -14.43
N PHE A 31 13.68 -4.20 -13.67
CA PHE A 31 12.82 -3.13 -14.18
C PHE A 31 11.75 -3.64 -15.15
N ILE A 32 11.25 -4.86 -14.92
CA ILE A 32 10.13 -5.39 -15.71
C ILE A 32 8.86 -4.71 -15.22
N ASP A 33 8.09 -4.20 -16.17
CA ASP A 33 6.82 -3.54 -15.91
C ASP A 33 5.79 -4.55 -15.38
N LEU A 34 5.30 -4.31 -14.15
CA LEU A 34 4.25 -5.07 -13.48
C LEU A 34 2.89 -4.37 -13.56
N SER A 35 2.75 -3.39 -14.44
CA SER A 35 1.50 -2.66 -14.62
C SER A 35 0.35 -3.60 -14.98
N GLY A 36 -0.78 -3.46 -14.28
CA GLY A 36 -1.92 -4.35 -14.45
C GLY A 36 -1.68 -5.81 -14.03
N ALA A 37 -0.63 -6.08 -13.26
CA ALA A 37 -0.37 -7.43 -12.75
C ALA A 37 -1.50 -7.91 -11.85
N ASN A 38 -1.91 -9.17 -12.00
CA ASN A 38 -2.80 -9.83 -11.06
C ASN A 38 -1.97 -10.45 -9.92
N LEU A 39 -2.00 -9.81 -8.76
CA LEU A 39 -1.30 -10.19 -7.53
C LEU A 39 -2.28 -10.37 -6.36
N ARG A 40 -3.55 -10.67 -6.68
CA ARG A 40 -4.60 -10.92 -5.68
C ARG A 40 -4.21 -12.01 -4.71
N TYR A 41 -4.42 -11.75 -3.42
CA TYR A 41 -4.15 -12.69 -2.32
C TYR A 41 -2.70 -13.23 -2.32
N ALA A 42 -1.78 -12.59 -3.05
CA ALA A 42 -0.39 -12.99 -3.07
C ALA A 42 0.27 -12.80 -1.71
N ASN A 43 1.07 -13.77 -1.28
CA ASN A 43 2.00 -13.54 -0.17
C ASN A 43 3.23 -12.79 -0.72
N LEU A 44 3.26 -11.49 -0.45
CA LEU A 44 4.33 -10.55 -0.81
C LEU A 44 4.96 -9.94 0.46
N SER A 45 4.82 -10.62 1.60
CA SER A 45 5.40 -10.15 2.86
C SER A 45 6.92 -10.02 2.74
N TYR A 46 7.47 -8.89 3.23
CA TYR A 46 8.90 -8.54 3.16
C TYR A 46 9.49 -8.53 1.74
N VAL A 47 8.64 -8.45 0.71
CA VAL A 47 9.09 -8.37 -0.69
C VAL A 47 9.82 -7.05 -0.95
N ASN A 48 10.85 -7.07 -1.80
CA ASN A 48 11.48 -5.84 -2.27
C ASN A 48 10.94 -5.47 -3.66
N LEU A 49 10.01 -4.53 -3.68
CA LEU A 49 9.40 -3.93 -4.86
C LEU A 49 9.75 -2.43 -4.99
N SER A 50 10.90 -2.02 -4.42
CA SER A 50 11.34 -0.63 -4.50
C SER A 50 11.51 -0.20 -5.96
N GLY A 51 10.90 0.93 -6.35
CA GLY A 51 10.91 1.45 -7.71
C GLY A 51 10.13 0.62 -8.73
N ALA A 52 9.34 -0.36 -8.31
CA ALA A 52 8.56 -1.19 -9.23
C ALA A 52 7.42 -0.39 -9.89
N GLU A 53 7.18 -0.66 -11.18
CA GLU A 53 5.99 -0.20 -11.89
C GLU A 53 4.83 -1.18 -11.60
N LEU A 54 3.87 -0.75 -10.79
CA LEU A 54 2.70 -1.51 -10.33
C LEU A 54 1.40 -0.74 -10.60
N ASN A 55 1.43 0.22 -11.53
CA ASN A 55 0.24 0.98 -11.86
C ASN A 55 -0.88 0.06 -12.39
N LEU A 56 -2.10 0.28 -11.93
CA LEU A 56 -3.27 -0.54 -12.26
C LEU A 56 -3.16 -2.01 -11.83
N ALA A 57 -2.16 -2.40 -11.04
CA ALA A 57 -2.05 -3.77 -10.53
C ALA A 57 -3.21 -4.11 -9.57
N ASP A 58 -3.68 -5.35 -9.62
CA ASP A 58 -4.64 -5.88 -8.68
C ASP A 58 -3.88 -6.58 -7.53
N LEU A 59 -3.74 -5.88 -6.42
CA LEU A 59 -3.11 -6.33 -5.17
C LEU A 59 -4.16 -6.61 -4.09
N SER A 60 -5.44 -6.77 -4.49
CA SER A 60 -6.52 -6.94 -3.52
C SER A 60 -6.32 -8.20 -2.66
N GLY A 61 -6.40 -8.02 -1.34
CA GLY A 61 -6.16 -9.07 -0.36
C GLY A 61 -4.71 -9.56 -0.28
N ALA A 62 -3.75 -8.93 -0.95
CA ALA A 62 -2.35 -9.32 -0.86
C ALA A 62 -1.76 -9.07 0.54
N ASP A 63 -0.89 -9.96 0.99
CA ASP A 63 -0.05 -9.76 2.17
C ASP A 63 1.21 -8.99 1.76
N LEU A 64 1.25 -7.69 2.07
CA LEU A 64 2.37 -6.78 1.85
C LEU A 64 3.05 -6.40 3.19
N ASN A 65 2.84 -7.20 4.24
CA ASN A 65 3.43 -6.93 5.55
C ASN A 65 4.95 -6.77 5.44
N GLY A 66 5.47 -5.64 5.93
CA GLY A 66 6.90 -5.34 5.88
C GLY A 66 7.49 -5.21 4.47
N ALA A 67 6.68 -5.11 3.42
CA ALA A 67 7.16 -4.96 2.04
C ALA A 67 7.91 -3.63 1.83
N TRP A 68 8.92 -3.64 0.98
CA TRP A 68 9.65 -2.45 0.56
C TRP A 68 9.09 -1.95 -0.77
N LEU A 69 8.33 -0.85 -0.71
CA LEU A 69 7.64 -0.21 -1.83
C LEU A 69 8.14 1.22 -2.08
N ARG A 70 9.37 1.52 -1.64
CA ARG A 70 9.96 2.85 -1.82
C ARG A 70 9.97 3.25 -3.28
N SER A 71 9.47 4.45 -3.56
CA SER A 71 9.40 5.00 -4.93
C SER A 71 8.67 4.10 -5.94
N ALA A 72 7.90 3.11 -5.51
CA ALA A 72 7.07 2.31 -6.41
C ALA A 72 5.93 3.15 -7.00
N ASN A 73 5.58 2.87 -8.24
CA ASN A 73 4.41 3.46 -8.88
C ASN A 73 3.19 2.54 -8.70
N LEU A 74 2.31 2.89 -7.79
CA LEU A 74 1.06 2.19 -7.48
C LEU A 74 -0.17 2.90 -8.03
N SER A 75 0.00 3.84 -8.98
CA SER A 75 -1.11 4.67 -9.48
C SER A 75 -2.25 3.79 -10.01
N GLY A 76 -3.44 3.98 -9.49
CA GLY A 76 -4.64 3.22 -9.89
C GLY A 76 -4.65 1.75 -9.46
N ALA A 77 -3.68 1.29 -8.68
CA ALA A 77 -3.67 -0.07 -8.16
C ALA A 77 -4.87 -0.34 -7.22
N ASP A 78 -5.31 -1.58 -7.15
CA ASP A 78 -6.31 -2.02 -6.18
C ASP A 78 -5.63 -2.68 -4.99
N LEU A 79 -5.67 -2.02 -3.84
CA LEU A 79 -5.16 -2.49 -2.55
C LEU A 79 -6.28 -2.88 -1.59
N THR A 80 -7.49 -3.16 -2.09
CA THR A 80 -8.64 -3.50 -1.25
C THR A 80 -8.35 -4.73 -0.39
N GLY A 81 -8.37 -4.57 0.94
CA GLY A 81 -8.09 -5.66 1.88
C GLY A 81 -6.63 -6.12 1.94
N ALA A 82 -5.70 -5.42 1.27
CA ALA A 82 -4.28 -5.73 1.38
C ALA A 82 -3.73 -5.40 2.77
N ASP A 83 -2.75 -6.18 3.22
CA ASP A 83 -2.01 -5.91 4.45
C ASP A 83 -0.76 -5.08 4.17
N LEU A 84 -0.80 -3.80 4.52
CA LEU A 84 0.33 -2.87 4.40
C LEU A 84 1.05 -2.65 5.74
N THR A 85 0.79 -3.47 6.76
CA THR A 85 1.43 -3.33 8.08
C THR A 85 2.94 -3.37 7.93
N GLY A 86 3.64 -2.37 8.46
CA GLY A 86 5.10 -2.27 8.35
C GLY A 86 5.67 -2.01 6.96
N ALA A 87 4.86 -1.93 5.91
CA ALA A 87 5.36 -1.65 4.56
C ALA A 87 6.01 -0.26 4.46
N ASP A 88 7.10 -0.14 3.71
CA ASP A 88 7.77 1.13 3.42
C ASP A 88 7.30 1.69 2.08
N LEU A 89 6.40 2.66 2.13
CA LEU A 89 5.81 3.36 0.98
C LEU A 89 6.46 4.74 0.74
N THR A 90 7.65 4.99 1.29
CA THR A 90 8.33 6.28 1.16
C THR A 90 8.54 6.64 -0.31
N GLY A 91 7.98 7.78 -0.74
CA GLY A 91 8.08 8.27 -2.12
C GLY A 91 7.27 7.45 -3.14
N ALA A 92 6.46 6.48 -2.72
CA ALA A 92 5.58 5.76 -3.64
C ALA A 92 4.51 6.68 -4.23
N CYS A 93 4.17 6.46 -5.50
CA CYS A 93 3.06 7.15 -6.14
C CYS A 93 1.75 6.41 -5.87
N LEU A 94 0.84 7.04 -5.10
CA LEU A 94 -0.43 6.46 -4.65
C LEU A 94 -1.65 7.14 -5.30
N ARG A 95 -1.50 7.70 -6.50
CA ARG A 95 -2.60 8.38 -7.19
C ARG A 95 -3.71 7.39 -7.55
N GLN A 96 -4.96 7.73 -7.21
CA GLN A 96 -6.14 6.92 -7.56
C GLN A 96 -6.07 5.45 -7.09
N VAL A 97 -5.29 5.18 -6.04
CA VAL A 97 -5.24 3.84 -5.44
C VAL A 97 -6.55 3.52 -4.74
N ASN A 98 -7.11 2.33 -5.00
CA ASN A 98 -8.29 1.87 -4.28
C ASN A 98 -7.91 1.42 -2.86
N ALA A 99 -8.80 1.71 -1.91
CA ALA A 99 -8.66 1.36 -0.49
C ALA A 99 -7.48 1.99 0.27
N VAL A 100 -6.82 3.00 -0.33
CA VAL A 100 -5.81 3.81 0.36
C VAL A 100 -6.23 5.29 0.34
N ILE A 101 -6.01 5.99 1.43
CA ILE A 101 -6.19 7.43 1.58
C ILE A 101 -4.80 8.01 1.83
N ASP A 102 -4.27 8.76 0.87
CA ASP A 102 -3.02 9.50 1.04
C ASP A 102 -3.35 10.87 1.64
N ALA A 103 -2.89 11.11 2.85
CA ALA A 103 -3.05 12.38 3.57
C ALA A 103 -1.75 13.24 3.52
N GLY A 104 -0.84 12.92 2.61
CA GLY A 104 0.40 13.67 2.40
C GLY A 104 1.50 13.35 3.43
N CYS A 105 2.39 14.31 3.63
CA CYS A 105 3.54 14.19 4.53
C CYS A 105 3.50 15.26 5.64
N PRO A 106 2.54 15.19 6.58
CA PRO A 106 2.47 16.15 7.66
C PRO A 106 3.75 16.09 8.52
N ASP A 107 4.32 17.26 8.84
CA ASP A 107 5.58 17.36 9.61
C ASP A 107 6.73 16.49 9.06
N GLY A 108 6.75 16.22 7.73
CA GLY A 108 7.74 15.35 7.09
C GLY A 108 7.52 13.84 7.29
N TRP A 109 6.38 13.43 7.84
CA TRP A 109 6.01 12.03 8.06
C TRP A 109 4.88 11.62 7.11
N PRO A 110 5.06 10.63 6.23
CA PRO A 110 3.96 10.12 5.40
C PRO A 110 2.77 9.70 6.27
N ALA A 111 1.57 10.13 5.90
CA ALA A 111 0.34 9.75 6.59
C ALA A 111 -0.60 9.08 5.59
N LEU A 112 -0.89 7.81 5.83
CA LEU A 112 -1.74 6.97 4.99
C LEU A 112 -2.85 6.33 5.81
N GLY A 113 -4.03 6.23 5.22
CA GLY A 113 -5.12 5.41 5.75
C GLY A 113 -5.46 4.27 4.79
N TRP A 114 -5.75 3.08 5.30
CA TRP A 114 -6.24 1.97 4.49
C TRP A 114 -7.27 1.15 5.23
N LEU A 115 -8.08 0.39 4.48
CA LEU A 115 -9.15 -0.44 5.03
C LEU A 115 -8.69 -1.89 5.19
N ARG A 116 -8.59 -2.33 6.45
CA ARG A 116 -8.41 -3.73 6.81
C ARG A 116 -8.94 -3.94 8.23
N ASP A 117 -9.95 -4.78 8.40
CA ASP A 117 -10.59 -5.01 9.72
C ASP A 117 -10.89 -3.71 10.50
N GLY A 118 -11.33 -2.67 9.76
CA GLY A 118 -11.42 -1.28 10.21
C GLY A 118 -10.40 -0.37 9.53
N VAL A 119 -10.47 0.93 9.80
CA VAL A 119 -9.52 1.89 9.24
C VAL A 119 -8.20 1.83 10.00
N ARG A 120 -7.15 1.43 9.31
CA ARG A 120 -5.77 1.53 9.78
C ARG A 120 -5.15 2.83 9.31
N VAL A 121 -4.23 3.36 10.06
CA VAL A 121 -3.46 4.55 9.71
C VAL A 121 -1.98 4.31 9.92
N LYS A 122 -1.17 4.81 9.00
CA LYS A 122 0.28 4.81 9.10
C LYS A 122 0.77 6.25 9.15
N VAL A 123 1.61 6.56 10.12
CA VAL A 123 2.32 7.85 10.21
C VAL A 123 3.80 7.57 10.41
N GLY A 124 4.59 7.87 9.39
CA GLY A 124 5.99 7.49 9.34
C GLY A 124 6.15 5.96 9.34
N CYS A 125 6.85 5.40 10.34
CA CYS A 125 7.07 3.96 10.49
C CYS A 125 6.09 3.27 11.47
N ARG A 126 5.08 3.98 11.96
CA ARG A 126 4.13 3.48 12.96
C ARG A 126 2.76 3.21 12.34
N ASP A 127 2.20 2.07 12.68
CA ASP A 127 0.87 1.63 12.26
C ASP A 127 -0.08 1.62 13.45
N PHE A 128 -1.30 2.13 13.26
CA PHE A 128 -2.31 2.29 14.29
C PHE A 128 -3.70 1.95 13.72
N SER A 129 -4.67 1.65 14.60
CA SER A 129 -6.06 1.97 14.28
C SER A 129 -6.23 3.50 14.24
N LEU A 130 -7.32 3.98 13.65
CA LEU A 130 -7.58 5.43 13.62
C LEU A 130 -7.68 6.01 15.04
N GLU A 131 -8.31 5.29 15.97
CA GLU A 131 -8.45 5.69 17.38
C GLU A 131 -7.11 5.73 18.10
N GLU A 132 -6.31 4.66 18.01
CA GLU A 132 -4.95 4.61 18.59
C GLU A 132 -4.07 5.74 18.07
N GLY A 133 -4.15 6.04 16.75
CA GLY A 133 -3.42 7.15 16.15
C GLY A 133 -3.83 8.48 16.75
N ARG A 134 -5.13 8.73 16.87
CA ARG A 134 -5.64 9.95 17.52
C ARG A 134 -5.19 10.09 18.95
N ASP A 135 -5.25 9.02 19.75
CA ASP A 135 -4.83 9.03 21.16
C ASP A 135 -3.33 9.25 21.28
N TYR A 136 -2.53 8.60 20.44
CA TYR A 136 -1.07 8.76 20.45
C TYR A 136 -0.63 10.20 20.17
N TRP A 137 -1.33 10.90 19.25
CA TRP A 137 -0.97 12.26 18.86
C TRP A 137 -1.74 13.35 19.63
N ARG A 138 -2.73 12.96 20.46
CA ARG A 138 -3.51 13.89 21.28
C ARG A 138 -2.59 14.66 22.23
N GLY A 139 -2.73 15.98 22.26
CA GLY A 139 -1.97 16.85 23.15
C GLY A 139 -0.52 17.12 22.74
N LYS A 140 -0.04 16.57 21.62
CA LYS A 140 1.27 16.90 21.06
C LYS A 140 1.18 18.15 20.18
N ALA A 141 1.22 19.33 20.84
CA ALA A 141 0.90 20.62 20.21
C ALA A 141 1.70 20.97 18.96
N HIS A 142 2.92 20.46 18.82
CA HIS A 142 3.77 20.65 17.64
C HIS A 142 3.49 19.64 16.51
N ARG A 143 2.44 18.82 16.64
CA ARG A 143 2.01 17.82 15.66
C ARG A 143 0.60 18.08 15.11
N ARG A 144 0.22 19.35 14.96
CA ARG A 144 -1.10 19.76 14.47
C ARG A 144 -1.41 19.24 13.07
N GLU A 145 -0.39 19.20 12.19
CA GLU A 145 -0.53 18.71 10.84
C GLU A 145 -0.86 17.21 10.80
N ILE A 146 -0.25 16.42 11.69
CA ILE A 146 -0.57 14.97 11.80
C ILE A 146 -2.02 14.80 12.26
N THR A 147 -2.48 15.59 13.24
CA THR A 147 -3.87 15.52 13.69
C THR A 147 -4.82 15.87 12.55
N ALA A 148 -4.54 16.90 11.75
CA ALA A 148 -5.33 17.27 10.58
C ALA A 148 -5.34 16.17 9.51
N ALA A 149 -4.21 15.47 9.30
CA ALA A 149 -4.13 14.34 8.40
C ALA A 149 -5.00 13.16 8.86
N LEU A 150 -5.03 12.87 10.17
CA LEU A 150 -5.93 11.86 10.74
C LEU A 150 -7.40 12.24 10.59
N ASP A 151 -7.75 13.54 10.76
CA ASP A 151 -9.10 14.05 10.54
C ASP A 151 -9.49 13.89 9.06
N TYR A 152 -8.60 14.20 8.13
CA TYR A 152 -8.81 13.99 6.70
C TYR A 152 -9.05 12.52 6.38
N ILE A 153 -8.22 11.61 6.90
CA ILE A 153 -8.39 10.16 6.73
C ILE A 153 -9.77 9.72 7.21
N GLU A 154 -10.21 10.18 8.40
CA GLU A 154 -11.53 9.83 8.92
C GLU A 154 -12.65 10.32 8.03
N VAL A 155 -12.61 11.59 7.59
CA VAL A 155 -13.64 12.17 6.72
C VAL A 155 -13.76 11.39 5.42
N ILE A 156 -12.61 11.07 4.77
CA ILE A 156 -12.63 10.31 3.52
C ILE A 156 -13.09 8.86 3.76
N ALA A 157 -12.70 8.24 4.87
CA ALA A 157 -13.17 6.90 5.23
C ALA A 157 -14.69 6.84 5.43
N ARG A 158 -15.30 7.89 6.02
CA ARG A 158 -16.77 8.04 6.11
C ARG A 158 -17.40 8.20 4.73
N ILE A 159 -16.87 9.08 3.88
CA ILE A 159 -17.37 9.30 2.52
C ILE A 159 -17.32 8.00 1.69
N ARG A 160 -16.28 7.20 1.87
CA ARG A 160 -16.12 5.89 1.20
C ARG A 160 -16.94 4.77 1.85
N GLY A 161 -17.64 5.03 2.95
CA GLY A 161 -18.42 4.02 3.68
C GLY A 161 -17.59 2.99 4.43
N TRP A 162 -16.31 3.25 4.69
CA TRP A 162 -15.42 2.37 5.44
C TRP A 162 -15.72 2.38 6.95
N ILE A 163 -16.23 3.49 7.45
CA ILE A 163 -16.72 3.67 8.83
C ILE A 163 -18.06 4.41 8.83
N LYS A 164 -18.88 4.19 9.86
CA LYS A 164 -20.17 4.83 10.07
C LYS A 164 -20.05 6.23 10.66
#